data_d3e294c8a63071445c23236338ddfd05
#
_entry.id   d3e294c8a63071445c23236338ddfd05
#
_cell.length_a   1.000
_cell.length_b   1.000
_cell.length_c   1.000
_cell.angle_alpha   90.00
_cell.angle_beta   90.00
_cell.angle_gamma   90.00
#
_symmetry.space_group_name_H-M   'P 1'
#
loop_
_entity.id
_entity.type
_entity.pdbx_description
1 polymer ?
#
loop_
_entity_poly.entity_id
_entity_poly.type
_entity_poly.pdbx_seq_one_letter_code
_entity_poly.pdbx_strand_id
1 'polypeptide(L)'
;MTSSDWANPYGVRKPYGSNGPANGFPDADARATFSADHPLVPWKQPDHMDQWVDVDHSGEQLKRFLARWPTLDELLDGGSGDGRVVIVSGLPGMGKTSLIHRCIHEARQRVAKGASEAGDPLAVCVPTAGLMNDGHRISVGPDGSFAPVELINTRIRKEIAKRLLRHAFPEERVRSIVAEEDPYQAYGDMRDLLDQHNALLFAVIPHIRWNDAGLRTDFLRSCLSAAHPRIVLFVEVSHGAAETAREEVAATLHGSAAVTHLALRELDAEDIWRFSHSARAANGGPGGLVEPDRSSLVAAHSEWRPSDVRELRRVFHSAADALRSAPHPWPIDADALRPHWERRRAGRASLLRDPIPPRSGG
;
A
#
# COMPACT_ATOMS: atom_id res chain seq x y z
N MET A 1 -5.48 -33.82 14.72
CA MET A 1 -5.88 -32.51 14.16
C MET A 1 -6.19 -32.75 12.69
N THR A 2 -7.41 -32.52 12.25
CA THR A 2 -7.79 -32.67 10.85
C THR A 2 -7.11 -31.55 10.03
N SER A 3 -6.67 -31.85 8.82
CA SER A 3 -5.93 -30.96 7.91
C SER A 3 -6.68 -29.67 7.53
N SER A 4 -7.90 -29.47 8.05
CA SER A 4 -8.81 -28.40 7.68
C SER A 4 -8.53 -27.04 8.33
N ASP A 5 -7.82 -27.00 9.46
CA ASP A 5 -7.72 -25.78 10.29
C ASP A 5 -6.35 -25.08 10.20
N TRP A 6 -5.52 -25.47 9.24
CA TRP A 6 -4.21 -24.84 9.06
C TRP A 6 -4.34 -23.48 8.37
N ALA A 7 -4.07 -22.44 9.13
CA ALA A 7 -3.85 -21.11 8.57
C ALA A 7 -2.33 -20.85 8.48
N ASN A 8 -1.81 -20.56 7.29
CA ASN A 8 -0.40 -20.22 7.14
C ASN A 8 -0.12 -18.89 7.86
N PRO A 9 0.71 -18.87 8.92
CA PRO A 9 0.89 -17.68 9.76
C PRO A 9 1.55 -16.51 9.01
N TYR A 10 2.20 -16.77 7.89
CA TYR A 10 2.89 -15.75 7.09
C TYR A 10 2.04 -15.24 5.92
N GLY A 11 0.84 -15.79 5.70
CA GLY A 11 -0.10 -15.32 4.68
C GLY A 11 -0.93 -14.14 5.15
N VAL A 12 -1.31 -13.27 4.23
CA VAL A 12 -2.32 -12.23 4.48
C VAL A 12 -3.70 -12.82 4.26
N ARG A 13 -4.59 -12.70 5.23
CA ARG A 13 -5.97 -13.14 5.11
C ARG A 13 -6.65 -12.35 3.98
N LYS A 14 -7.20 -13.06 3.01
CA LYS A 14 -8.01 -12.41 1.97
C LYS A 14 -9.39 -12.07 2.50
N PRO A 15 -9.99 -10.95 2.03
CA PRO A 15 -11.38 -10.66 2.35
C PRO A 15 -12.30 -11.81 1.92
N TYR A 16 -13.20 -12.16 2.79
CA TYR A 16 -14.35 -12.97 2.40
C TYR A 16 -15.04 -12.27 1.23
N GLY A 17 -15.12 -12.91 0.07
CA GLY A 17 -15.95 -12.43 -1.03
C GLY A 17 -15.27 -11.82 -2.26
N SER A 18 -13.94 -11.87 -2.42
CA SER A 18 -13.33 -11.45 -3.69
C SER A 18 -13.64 -12.39 -4.87
N ASN A 19 -14.17 -13.59 -4.61
CA ASN A 19 -14.63 -14.56 -5.60
C ASN A 19 -15.92 -15.31 -5.14
N GLY A 20 -16.69 -14.75 -4.19
CA GLY A 20 -17.96 -15.34 -3.77
C GLY A 20 -19.01 -15.28 -4.89
N PRO A 21 -19.93 -16.25 -4.97
CA PRO A 21 -21.03 -16.20 -5.92
C PRO A 21 -21.86 -14.93 -5.71
N ALA A 22 -22.34 -14.35 -6.79
CA ALA A 22 -23.10 -13.09 -6.84
C ALA A 22 -24.40 -13.08 -5.97
N ASN A 23 -24.68 -14.11 -5.22
CA ASN A 23 -25.94 -14.35 -4.52
C ASN A 23 -25.90 -14.22 -2.99
N GLY A 24 -24.89 -13.56 -2.42
CA GLY A 24 -25.00 -12.98 -1.07
C GLY A 24 -25.06 -13.94 0.13
N PHE A 25 -24.96 -15.25 -0.05
CA PHE A 25 -24.86 -16.19 1.06
C PHE A 25 -23.38 -16.55 1.31
N PRO A 26 -22.87 -16.40 2.54
CA PRO A 26 -21.54 -16.90 2.87
C PRO A 26 -21.56 -18.41 2.73
N ASP A 27 -20.75 -18.91 1.79
CA ASP A 27 -20.51 -20.35 1.69
C ASP A 27 -19.79 -20.76 2.99
N ALA A 28 -20.43 -21.58 3.80
CA ALA A 28 -19.90 -22.03 5.09
C ALA A 28 -18.56 -22.79 4.96
N ASP A 29 -18.22 -23.20 3.72
CA ASP A 29 -16.96 -23.84 3.36
C ASP A 29 -15.92 -22.91 2.70
N ALA A 30 -16.19 -21.61 2.60
CA ALA A 30 -15.22 -20.64 2.05
C ALA A 30 -14.03 -20.51 3.00
N ARG A 31 -13.06 -21.39 2.86
CA ARG A 31 -11.80 -21.40 3.61
C ARG A 31 -11.09 -20.06 3.38
N ALA A 32 -10.71 -19.40 4.47
CA ALA A 32 -9.92 -18.19 4.39
C ALA A 32 -8.65 -18.48 3.55
N THR A 33 -8.59 -17.88 2.36
CA THR A 33 -7.41 -18.05 1.49
C THR A 33 -6.36 -17.04 1.91
N PHE A 34 -5.15 -17.52 2.19
CA PHE A 34 -4.00 -16.69 2.52
C PHE A 34 -3.17 -16.41 1.26
N SER A 35 -2.64 -15.21 1.17
CA SER A 35 -1.78 -14.81 0.04
C SER A 35 -0.55 -14.08 0.55
N ALA A 36 0.61 -14.40 -0.03
CA ALA A 36 1.84 -13.68 0.25
C ALA A 36 1.93 -12.30 -0.43
N ASP A 37 1.03 -12.00 -1.35
CA ASP A 37 1.16 -10.85 -2.27
C ASP A 37 0.17 -9.71 -2.00
N HIS A 38 -0.79 -9.89 -1.10
CA HIS A 38 -1.75 -8.83 -0.79
C HIS A 38 -1.20 -7.85 0.25
N PRO A 39 -1.48 -6.55 0.09
CA PRO A 39 -1.20 -5.58 1.15
C PRO A 39 -2.14 -5.79 2.33
N LEU A 40 -1.68 -5.44 3.53
CA LEU A 40 -2.53 -5.34 4.70
C LEU A 40 -3.44 -4.09 4.57
N VAL A 41 -4.74 -4.26 4.80
CA VAL A 41 -5.73 -3.18 4.66
C VAL A 41 -6.63 -3.12 5.92
N PRO A 42 -6.09 -2.71 7.08
CA PRO A 42 -6.78 -2.84 8.37
C PRO A 42 -8.08 -2.04 8.46
N TRP A 43 -8.22 -0.93 7.75
CA TRP A 43 -9.46 -0.16 7.75
C TRP A 43 -10.63 -0.83 6.98
N LYS A 44 -10.33 -1.83 6.15
CA LYS A 44 -11.35 -2.70 5.51
C LYS A 44 -11.53 -4.02 6.22
N GLN A 45 -10.46 -4.50 6.84
CA GLN A 45 -10.39 -5.81 7.48
C GLN A 45 -9.66 -5.66 8.80
N PRO A 46 -10.41 -5.59 9.92
CA PRO A 46 -9.83 -5.42 11.26
C PRO A 46 -8.75 -6.46 11.58
N ASP A 47 -8.94 -7.72 11.17
CA ASP A 47 -7.97 -8.81 11.38
C ASP A 47 -6.58 -8.54 10.77
N HIS A 48 -6.47 -7.61 9.81
CA HIS A 48 -5.18 -7.21 9.26
C HIS A 48 -4.34 -6.38 10.24
N MET A 49 -4.95 -5.87 11.32
CA MET A 49 -4.21 -5.20 12.40
C MET A 49 -3.29 -6.17 13.12
N ASP A 50 -3.78 -7.35 13.42
CA ASP A 50 -3.02 -8.38 14.13
C ASP A 50 -1.91 -8.97 13.27
N GLN A 51 -2.03 -8.84 11.93
CA GLN A 51 -1.03 -9.30 10.98
C GLN A 51 0.07 -8.27 10.67
N TRP A 52 0.00 -7.10 11.30
CA TRP A 52 1.02 -6.07 11.15
C TRP A 52 2.32 -6.48 11.83
N VAL A 53 3.41 -6.38 11.08
CA VAL A 53 4.76 -6.62 11.58
C VAL A 53 5.57 -5.34 11.41
N ASP A 54 6.24 -4.93 12.48
CA ASP A 54 7.12 -3.76 12.47
C ASP A 54 8.51 -4.15 11.97
N VAL A 55 8.67 -4.08 10.67
CA VAL A 55 9.92 -4.28 9.94
C VAL A 55 10.16 -3.09 9.01
N ASP A 56 11.33 -2.98 8.40
CA ASP A 56 11.70 -1.89 7.47
C ASP A 56 11.49 -0.47 8.04
N HIS A 57 11.55 -0.35 9.36
CA HIS A 57 11.29 0.90 10.10
C HIS A 57 9.84 1.42 9.96
N SER A 58 8.90 0.58 9.55
CA SER A 58 7.50 1.00 9.34
C SER A 58 6.83 1.56 10.59
N GLY A 59 7.13 1.03 11.77
CA GLY A 59 6.63 1.55 13.04
C GLY A 59 7.17 2.93 13.38
N GLU A 60 8.43 3.24 13.07
CA GLU A 60 9.00 4.58 13.21
C GLU A 60 8.28 5.57 12.29
N GLN A 61 8.04 5.18 11.03
CA GLN A 61 7.34 6.02 10.07
C GLN A 61 5.87 6.24 10.48
N LEU A 62 5.21 5.23 11.02
CA LEU A 62 3.87 5.39 11.57
C LEU A 62 3.83 6.39 12.74
N LYS A 63 4.77 6.30 13.69
CA LYS A 63 4.90 7.28 14.78
C LYS A 63 5.12 8.69 14.25
N ARG A 64 5.97 8.85 13.22
CA ARG A 64 6.20 10.14 12.56
C ARG A 64 4.94 10.68 11.90
N PHE A 65 4.17 9.83 11.23
CA PHE A 65 2.87 10.21 10.66
C PHE A 65 1.92 10.71 11.76
N LEU A 66 1.78 9.94 12.85
CA LEU A 66 0.88 10.28 13.95
C LEU A 66 1.26 11.57 14.70
N ALA A 67 2.56 11.85 14.79
CA ALA A 67 3.07 13.09 15.42
C ALA A 67 2.80 14.34 14.56
N ARG A 68 2.60 14.15 13.24
CA ARG A 68 2.32 15.24 12.29
C ARG A 68 0.86 15.27 11.84
N TRP A 69 0.04 14.35 12.35
CA TRP A 69 -1.36 14.30 11.99
C TRP A 69 -2.07 15.55 12.55
N PRO A 70 -2.79 16.30 11.72
CA PRO A 70 -3.49 17.50 12.15
C PRO A 70 -4.65 17.17 13.11
N THR A 71 -5.14 18.17 13.80
CA THR A 71 -6.41 18.11 14.50
C THR A 71 -7.57 17.96 13.52
N LEU A 72 -8.74 17.56 14.02
CA LEU A 72 -9.93 17.47 13.17
C LEU A 72 -10.31 18.85 12.59
N ASP A 73 -10.25 19.90 13.40
CA ASP A 73 -10.56 21.26 12.97
C ASP A 73 -9.61 21.72 11.85
N GLU A 74 -8.32 21.45 11.96
CA GLU A 74 -7.36 21.73 10.89
C GLU A 74 -7.64 20.95 9.60
N LEU A 75 -8.23 19.75 9.69
CA LEU A 75 -8.63 18.98 8.50
C LEU A 75 -9.90 19.52 7.87
N LEU A 76 -10.84 20.01 8.68
CA LEU A 76 -12.14 20.49 8.22
C LEU A 76 -12.07 21.92 7.68
N ASP A 77 -11.49 22.83 8.45
CA ASP A 77 -11.52 24.27 8.18
C ASP A 77 -10.28 24.76 7.45
N GLY A 78 -9.21 23.95 7.44
CA GLY A 78 -7.97 24.32 6.77
C GLY A 78 -7.38 25.59 7.32
N GLY A 79 -7.05 25.63 8.61
CA GLY A 79 -6.53 26.83 9.28
C GLY A 79 -5.32 27.53 8.61
N SER A 80 -4.63 26.83 7.69
CA SER A 80 -3.62 27.37 6.77
C SER A 80 -4.10 27.39 5.29
N GLY A 81 -5.33 26.99 5.01
CA GLY A 81 -5.85 26.91 3.63
C GLY A 81 -5.36 25.69 2.84
N ASP A 82 -4.43 24.90 3.37
CA ASP A 82 -3.80 23.78 2.65
C ASP A 82 -4.36 22.44 3.11
N GLY A 83 -4.62 21.55 2.15
CA GLY A 83 -4.88 20.14 2.41
C GLY A 83 -3.62 19.38 2.86
N ARG A 84 -3.68 18.07 2.83
CA ARG A 84 -2.56 17.23 3.29
C ARG A 84 -2.12 16.23 2.23
N VAL A 85 -0.81 16.12 2.05
CA VAL A 85 -0.18 15.11 1.19
C VAL A 85 0.73 14.23 2.04
N VAL A 86 0.47 12.94 2.08
CA VAL A 86 1.30 11.94 2.75
C VAL A 86 2.02 11.12 1.68
N ILE A 87 3.32 11.29 1.57
CA ILE A 87 4.14 10.57 0.60
C ILE A 87 4.82 9.41 1.31
N VAL A 88 4.64 8.20 0.77
CA VAL A 88 5.34 7.01 1.25
C VAL A 88 6.30 6.53 0.18
N SER A 89 7.59 6.64 0.45
CA SER A 89 8.66 6.24 -0.46
C SER A 89 9.40 4.99 0.01
N GLY A 90 10.03 4.28 -0.92
CA GLY A 90 10.83 3.08 -0.67
C GLY A 90 10.88 2.18 -1.89
N LEU A 91 11.71 1.14 -1.85
CA LEU A 91 11.83 0.16 -2.94
C LEU A 91 10.52 -0.61 -3.19
N PRO A 92 10.32 -1.18 -4.40
CA PRO A 92 9.20 -2.08 -4.66
C PRO A 92 9.19 -3.26 -3.67
N GLY A 93 8.03 -3.60 -3.09
CA GLY A 93 7.91 -4.72 -2.15
C GLY A 93 8.08 -4.37 -0.67
N MET A 94 8.55 -3.18 -0.34
CA MET A 94 8.82 -2.73 1.04
C MET A 94 7.57 -2.40 1.88
N GLY A 95 6.40 -2.83 1.49
CA GLY A 95 5.21 -2.62 2.33
C GLY A 95 4.59 -1.22 2.28
N LYS A 96 5.01 -0.32 1.37
CA LYS A 96 4.47 1.05 1.25
C LYS A 96 2.95 1.12 1.27
N THR A 97 2.30 0.30 0.44
CA THR A 97 0.84 0.24 0.38
C THR A 97 0.23 -0.17 1.72
N SER A 98 0.84 -1.14 2.41
CA SER A 98 0.39 -1.55 3.75
C SER A 98 0.56 -0.43 4.77
N LEU A 99 1.68 0.29 4.76
CA LEU A 99 1.89 1.46 5.64
C LEU A 99 0.87 2.55 5.38
N ILE A 100 0.57 2.87 4.12
CA ILE A 100 -0.50 3.82 3.76
C ILE A 100 -1.83 3.39 4.38
N HIS A 101 -2.22 2.14 4.20
CA HIS A 101 -3.46 1.63 4.76
C HIS A 101 -3.49 1.61 6.29
N ARG A 102 -2.34 1.42 6.92
CA ARG A 102 -2.21 1.56 8.38
C ARG A 102 -2.38 3.02 8.81
N CYS A 103 -1.75 3.95 8.11
CA CYS A 103 -1.93 5.38 8.37
C CYS A 103 -3.40 5.80 8.25
N ILE A 104 -4.11 5.33 7.22
CA ILE A 104 -5.54 5.59 7.04
C ILE A 104 -6.35 5.02 8.20
N HIS A 105 -6.04 3.80 8.65
CA HIS A 105 -6.74 3.19 9.79
C HIS A 105 -6.60 4.03 11.04
N GLU A 106 -5.40 4.43 11.40
CA GLU A 106 -5.12 5.27 12.57
C GLU A 106 -5.74 6.67 12.44
N ALA A 107 -5.68 7.27 11.25
CA ALA A 107 -6.31 8.56 10.98
C ALA A 107 -7.83 8.50 11.16
N ARG A 108 -8.50 7.47 10.63
CA ARG A 108 -9.93 7.24 10.82
C ARG A 108 -10.31 7.09 12.28
N GLN A 109 -9.53 6.33 13.05
CA GLN A 109 -9.77 6.20 14.50
C GLN A 109 -9.65 7.53 15.24
N ARG A 110 -8.69 8.38 14.85
CA ARG A 110 -8.53 9.71 15.46
C ARG A 110 -9.67 10.64 15.10
N VAL A 111 -10.09 10.64 13.85
CA VAL A 111 -11.27 11.40 13.42
C VAL A 111 -12.51 10.95 14.18
N ALA A 112 -12.77 9.66 14.26
CA ALA A 112 -13.93 9.11 14.98
C ALA A 112 -13.92 9.44 16.48
N LYS A 113 -12.76 9.54 17.11
CA LYS A 113 -12.62 9.95 18.52
C LYS A 113 -12.83 11.45 18.74
N GLY A 114 -12.48 12.28 17.74
CA GLY A 114 -12.60 13.74 17.82
C GLY A 114 -13.98 14.26 17.41
N ALA A 115 -14.78 13.46 16.72
CA ALA A 115 -16.02 13.88 16.10
C ALA A 115 -17.20 13.13 16.69
N SER A 116 -18.00 13.78 17.51
CA SER A 116 -19.34 13.28 17.82
C SER A 116 -20.33 13.47 16.66
N GLU A 117 -20.00 14.27 15.67
CA GLU A 117 -20.90 14.70 14.59
C GLU A 117 -20.35 14.51 13.15
N ALA A 118 -19.03 14.33 12.96
CA ALA A 118 -18.48 14.05 11.65
C ALA A 118 -18.58 12.55 11.34
N GLY A 119 -19.13 12.22 10.19
CA GLY A 119 -19.20 10.84 9.72
C GLY A 119 -17.81 10.22 9.49
N ASP A 120 -17.75 8.90 9.35
CA ASP A 120 -16.51 8.17 9.00
C ASP A 120 -15.88 8.73 7.70
N PRO A 121 -14.57 9.02 7.69
CA PRO A 121 -13.91 9.51 6.50
C PRO A 121 -14.07 8.55 5.31
N LEU A 122 -14.40 9.11 4.16
CA LEU A 122 -14.47 8.39 2.90
C LEU A 122 -13.06 8.01 2.44
N ALA A 123 -12.72 6.74 2.45
CA ALA A 123 -11.45 6.26 1.95
C ALA A 123 -11.57 5.69 0.54
N VAL A 124 -10.84 6.28 -0.40
CA VAL A 124 -10.81 5.88 -1.80
C VAL A 124 -9.43 5.36 -2.15
N CYS A 125 -9.35 4.09 -2.57
CA CYS A 125 -8.15 3.58 -3.22
C CYS A 125 -8.32 3.71 -4.72
N VAL A 126 -7.47 4.49 -5.35
CA VAL A 126 -7.39 4.58 -6.80
C VAL A 126 -6.75 3.28 -7.30
N PRO A 127 -7.44 2.48 -8.14
CA PRO A 127 -6.89 1.21 -8.60
C PRO A 127 -5.67 1.44 -9.48
N THR A 128 -4.56 0.75 -9.20
CA THR A 128 -3.39 0.70 -10.11
C THR A 128 -3.78 0.19 -11.50
N ALA A 129 -4.67 -0.78 -11.53
CA ALA A 129 -5.21 -1.36 -12.75
C ALA A 129 -5.89 -0.34 -13.67
N GLY A 130 -6.64 0.62 -13.09
CA GLY A 130 -7.27 1.69 -13.88
C GLY A 130 -6.27 2.67 -14.50
N LEU A 131 -5.06 2.76 -13.95
CA LEU A 131 -3.98 3.59 -14.48
C LEU A 131 -3.05 2.82 -15.43
N MET A 132 -3.04 1.47 -15.39
CA MET A 132 -2.04 0.65 -16.09
C MET A 132 -2.62 -0.48 -16.95
N ASN A 133 -3.90 -0.82 -16.86
CA ASN A 133 -4.41 -2.13 -17.34
C ASN A 133 -5.28 -2.14 -18.58
N ASP A 134 -5.33 -1.08 -19.35
CA ASP A 134 -6.00 -1.21 -20.67
C ASP A 134 -5.09 -1.88 -21.72
N GLY A 135 -4.11 -2.69 -21.27
CA GLY A 135 -3.11 -3.28 -22.19
C GLY A 135 -2.25 -2.21 -22.86
N HIS A 136 -2.64 -0.99 -22.73
CA HIS A 136 -1.91 0.18 -23.16
C HIS A 136 -1.00 0.58 -21.99
N ARG A 137 0.28 0.29 -22.10
CA ARG A 137 1.26 1.18 -21.48
C ARG A 137 0.73 2.57 -21.74
N ILE A 138 0.76 3.45 -20.74
CA ILE A 138 0.45 4.87 -20.96
C ILE A 138 1.62 5.45 -21.80
N SER A 139 1.85 4.94 -22.96
CA SER A 139 2.64 5.55 -23.99
C SER A 139 1.62 6.27 -24.87
N VAL A 140 1.58 7.57 -24.78
CA VAL A 140 0.56 8.41 -25.41
C VAL A 140 0.99 8.87 -26.78
N GLY A 141 2.19 8.59 -27.18
CA GLY A 141 2.69 8.98 -28.48
C GLY A 141 3.15 7.79 -29.32
N PRO A 142 3.15 7.93 -30.65
CA PRO A 142 3.76 6.96 -31.56
C PRO A 142 5.26 6.78 -31.31
N ASP A 143 5.88 7.68 -30.53
CA ASP A 143 7.26 7.71 -30.11
C ASP A 143 7.52 7.04 -28.74
N GLY A 144 6.48 6.48 -28.10
CA GLY A 144 6.61 5.87 -26.78
C GLY A 144 6.68 6.86 -25.61
N SER A 145 6.35 8.12 -25.83
CA SER A 145 6.29 9.14 -24.79
C SER A 145 5.29 8.75 -23.68
N PHE A 146 5.62 9.14 -22.44
CA PHE A 146 4.77 8.85 -21.28
C PHE A 146 3.53 9.71 -21.28
N ALA A 147 2.47 9.21 -20.62
CA ALA A 147 1.27 9.99 -20.42
C ALA A 147 1.61 11.30 -19.70
N PRO A 148 1.14 12.44 -20.19
CA PRO A 148 1.24 13.69 -19.49
C PRO A 148 0.68 13.58 -18.06
N VAL A 149 1.25 14.35 -17.14
CA VAL A 149 0.79 14.39 -15.74
C VAL A 149 -0.71 14.70 -15.67
N GLU A 150 -1.21 15.56 -16.54
CA GLU A 150 -2.62 15.93 -16.64
C GLU A 150 -3.54 14.75 -16.93
N LEU A 151 -3.12 13.83 -17.79
CA LEU A 151 -3.92 12.63 -18.09
C LEU A 151 -4.04 11.72 -16.89
N ILE A 152 -2.96 11.59 -16.10
CA ILE A 152 -2.95 10.81 -14.87
C ILE A 152 -3.83 11.46 -13.82
N ASN A 153 -3.70 12.77 -13.63
CA ASN A 153 -4.53 13.53 -12.69
C ASN A 153 -6.02 13.44 -13.07
N THR A 154 -6.34 13.53 -14.36
CA THR A 154 -7.70 13.32 -14.84
C THR A 154 -8.23 11.93 -14.53
N ARG A 155 -7.42 10.89 -14.67
CA ARG A 155 -7.82 9.52 -14.31
C ARG A 155 -8.03 9.36 -12.80
N ILE A 156 -7.11 9.89 -11.98
CA ILE A 156 -7.26 9.89 -10.51
C ILE A 156 -8.58 10.55 -10.12
N ARG A 157 -8.85 11.74 -10.65
CA ARG A 157 -10.08 12.49 -10.41
C ARG A 157 -11.33 11.70 -10.80
N LYS A 158 -11.32 11.05 -11.96
CA LYS A 158 -12.41 10.18 -12.42
C LYS A 158 -12.66 8.98 -11.48
N GLU A 159 -11.61 8.38 -10.96
CA GLU A 159 -11.76 7.26 -10.01
C GLU A 159 -12.28 7.73 -8.64
N ILE A 160 -11.85 8.89 -8.17
CA ILE A 160 -12.43 9.52 -6.97
C ILE A 160 -13.92 9.80 -7.21
N ALA A 161 -14.28 10.43 -8.32
CA ALA A 161 -15.65 10.74 -8.68
C ALA A 161 -16.57 9.51 -8.72
N LYS A 162 -16.12 8.40 -9.30
CA LYS A 162 -16.86 7.12 -9.26
C LYS A 162 -17.16 6.65 -7.84
N ARG A 163 -16.27 6.92 -6.90
CA ARG A 163 -16.47 6.56 -5.49
C ARG A 163 -17.44 7.52 -4.80
N LEU A 164 -17.34 8.81 -5.08
CA LEU A 164 -18.31 9.80 -4.57
C LEU A 164 -19.73 9.41 -4.98
N LEU A 165 -19.96 9.07 -6.26
CA LEU A 165 -21.25 8.59 -6.75
C LEU A 165 -21.77 7.35 -5.99
N ARG A 166 -20.88 6.40 -5.66
CA ARG A 166 -21.27 5.21 -4.85
C ARG A 166 -21.64 5.53 -3.41
N HIS A 167 -21.22 6.69 -2.91
CA HIS A 167 -21.56 7.20 -1.58
C HIS A 167 -22.70 8.23 -1.64
N ALA A 168 -23.51 8.18 -2.70
CA ALA A 168 -24.70 8.99 -2.89
C ALA A 168 -24.49 10.52 -2.93
N PHE A 169 -23.29 10.96 -3.32
CA PHE A 169 -23.08 12.37 -3.63
C PHE A 169 -23.85 12.77 -4.90
N PRO A 170 -24.32 14.05 -5.02
CA PRO A 170 -25.13 14.51 -6.14
C PRO A 170 -24.41 14.33 -7.49
N GLU A 171 -25.02 13.58 -8.39
CA GLU A 171 -24.41 13.18 -9.66
C GLU A 171 -24.02 14.36 -10.53
N GLU A 172 -24.87 15.39 -10.61
CA GLU A 172 -24.62 16.60 -11.39
C GLU A 172 -23.35 17.32 -10.90
N ARG A 173 -23.21 17.49 -9.59
CA ARG A 173 -22.02 18.12 -8.98
C ARG A 173 -20.76 17.30 -9.24
N VAL A 174 -20.84 15.98 -9.08
CA VAL A 174 -19.70 15.09 -9.34
C VAL A 174 -19.30 15.11 -10.82
N ARG A 175 -20.26 15.17 -11.73
CA ARG A 175 -19.99 15.29 -13.16
C ARG A 175 -19.33 16.63 -13.50
N SER A 176 -19.76 17.74 -12.89
CA SER A 176 -19.13 19.06 -13.05
C SER A 176 -17.66 19.03 -12.64
N ILE A 177 -17.35 18.44 -11.47
CA ILE A 177 -15.97 18.28 -10.99
C ILE A 177 -15.09 17.48 -11.98
N VAL A 178 -15.65 16.44 -12.61
CA VAL A 178 -14.92 15.65 -13.63
C VAL A 178 -14.70 16.42 -14.92
N ALA A 179 -15.66 17.26 -15.30
CA ALA A 179 -15.60 18.05 -16.52
C ALA A 179 -14.71 19.29 -16.41
N GLU A 180 -14.40 19.73 -15.18
CA GLU A 180 -13.54 20.88 -14.94
C GLU A 180 -12.12 20.63 -15.49
N GLU A 181 -11.63 21.54 -16.32
CA GLU A 181 -10.31 21.42 -16.96
C GLU A 181 -9.18 21.83 -16.03
N ASP A 182 -9.40 22.84 -15.20
CA ASP A 182 -8.42 23.25 -14.19
C ASP A 182 -8.42 22.28 -13.00
N PRO A 183 -7.32 21.53 -12.77
CA PRO A 183 -7.24 20.60 -11.65
C PRO A 183 -7.41 21.27 -10.29
N TYR A 184 -6.88 22.48 -10.11
CA TYR A 184 -6.98 23.20 -8.85
C TYR A 184 -8.44 23.55 -8.53
N GLN A 185 -9.18 24.09 -9.52
CA GLN A 185 -10.59 24.41 -9.38
C GLN A 185 -11.42 23.13 -9.14
N ALA A 186 -11.14 22.05 -9.87
CA ALA A 186 -11.83 20.78 -9.69
C ALA A 186 -11.71 20.21 -8.28
N TYR A 187 -10.52 20.30 -7.66
CA TYR A 187 -10.33 19.86 -6.27
C TYR A 187 -10.91 20.86 -5.26
N GLY A 188 -10.96 22.16 -5.60
CA GLY A 188 -11.70 23.16 -4.85
C GLY A 188 -13.20 22.85 -4.80
N ASP A 189 -13.80 22.57 -5.96
CA ASP A 189 -15.21 22.17 -6.06
C ASP A 189 -15.49 20.85 -5.33
N MET A 190 -14.55 19.94 -5.36
CA MET A 190 -14.63 18.67 -4.59
C MET A 190 -14.60 18.94 -3.09
N ARG A 191 -13.74 19.84 -2.61
CA ARG A 191 -13.72 20.27 -1.21
C ARG A 191 -15.06 20.83 -0.79
N ASP A 192 -15.64 21.74 -1.61
CA ASP A 192 -16.92 22.36 -1.31
C ASP A 192 -18.06 21.34 -1.26
N LEU A 193 -18.00 20.33 -2.14
CA LEU A 193 -18.93 19.20 -2.10
C LEU A 193 -18.79 18.35 -0.85
N LEU A 194 -17.54 18.06 -0.43
CA LEU A 194 -17.25 17.33 0.81
C LEU A 194 -17.71 18.11 2.05
N ASP A 195 -17.53 19.43 2.04
CA ASP A 195 -17.98 20.32 3.13
C ASP A 195 -19.51 20.28 3.28
N GLN A 196 -20.26 20.43 2.19
CA GLN A 196 -21.73 20.36 2.19
C GLN A 196 -22.25 19.02 2.75
N HIS A 197 -21.49 17.96 2.63
CA HIS A 197 -21.85 16.62 3.12
C HIS A 197 -21.15 16.24 4.43
N ASN A 198 -20.46 17.18 5.07
CA ASN A 198 -19.63 16.94 6.27
C ASN A 198 -18.74 15.70 6.13
N ALA A 199 -18.09 15.57 4.99
CA ALA A 199 -17.26 14.43 4.64
C ALA A 199 -15.77 14.79 4.57
N LEU A 200 -14.91 13.80 4.82
CA LEU A 200 -13.47 13.83 4.59
C LEU A 200 -13.11 12.79 3.52
N LEU A 201 -12.17 13.12 2.65
CA LEU A 201 -11.68 12.21 1.61
C LEU A 201 -10.23 11.82 1.88
N PHE A 202 -9.99 10.52 1.99
CA PHE A 202 -8.66 9.92 1.98
C PHE A 202 -8.45 9.19 0.66
N ALA A 203 -7.65 9.76 -0.24
CA ALA A 203 -7.38 9.17 -1.54
C ALA A 203 -6.00 8.52 -1.58
N VAL A 204 -5.95 7.21 -1.85
CA VAL A 204 -4.71 6.46 -2.03
C VAL A 204 -4.35 6.45 -3.50
N ILE A 205 -3.24 7.08 -3.84
CA ILE A 205 -2.67 7.12 -5.18
C ILE A 205 -1.53 6.11 -5.22
N PRO A 206 -1.69 5.01 -5.98
CA PRO A 206 -0.68 3.97 -6.05
C PRO A 206 0.56 4.45 -6.80
N HIS A 207 1.63 3.66 -6.70
CA HIS A 207 2.86 3.93 -7.42
C HIS A 207 2.62 4.02 -8.94
N ILE A 208 3.05 5.13 -9.50
CA ILE A 208 3.10 5.37 -10.94
C ILE A 208 4.57 5.27 -11.38
N ARG A 209 4.84 4.45 -12.38
CA ARG A 209 6.18 4.36 -12.94
C ARG A 209 6.43 5.55 -13.86
N TRP A 210 7.36 6.38 -13.47
CA TRP A 210 7.91 7.43 -14.28
C TRP A 210 9.32 7.04 -14.71
N ASN A 211 9.61 7.11 -16.00
CA ASN A 211 10.99 6.95 -16.48
C ASN A 211 11.76 8.26 -16.44
N ASP A 212 11.03 9.37 -16.33
CA ASP A 212 11.57 10.73 -16.27
C ASP A 212 11.37 11.30 -14.85
N ALA A 213 12.45 11.83 -14.25
CA ALA A 213 12.41 12.44 -12.93
C ALA A 213 11.62 13.74 -12.93
N GLY A 214 11.63 14.51 -14.03
CA GLY A 214 10.86 15.73 -14.20
C GLY A 214 9.35 15.46 -14.11
N LEU A 215 8.85 14.47 -14.86
CA LEU A 215 7.43 14.08 -14.81
C LEU A 215 7.01 13.65 -13.39
N ARG A 216 7.87 12.93 -12.67
CA ARG A 216 7.59 12.55 -11.27
C ARG A 216 7.51 13.78 -10.37
N THR A 217 8.44 14.72 -10.55
CA THR A 217 8.47 16.00 -9.83
C THR A 217 7.19 16.80 -10.09
N ASP A 218 6.79 16.92 -11.34
CA ASP A 218 5.58 17.66 -11.73
C ASP A 218 4.31 16.99 -11.18
N PHE A 219 4.28 15.65 -11.18
CA PHE A 219 3.20 14.91 -10.56
C PHE A 219 3.10 15.14 -9.05
N LEU A 220 4.22 15.13 -8.33
CA LEU A 220 4.22 15.42 -6.89
C LEU A 220 3.78 16.86 -6.59
N ARG A 221 4.20 17.83 -7.41
CA ARG A 221 3.74 19.22 -7.30
C ARG A 221 2.24 19.32 -7.58
N SER A 222 1.74 18.61 -8.58
CA SER A 222 0.30 18.59 -8.87
C SER A 222 -0.52 17.96 -7.73
N CYS A 223 0.01 16.95 -7.05
CA CYS A 223 -0.62 16.40 -5.84
C CYS A 223 -0.70 17.46 -4.72
N LEU A 224 0.32 18.29 -4.57
CA LEU A 224 0.31 19.37 -3.59
C LEU A 224 -0.74 20.44 -3.96
N SER A 225 -0.82 20.81 -5.24
CA SER A 225 -1.85 21.74 -5.74
C SER A 225 -3.28 21.20 -5.60
N ALA A 226 -3.44 19.86 -5.65
CA ALA A 226 -4.71 19.18 -5.44
C ALA A 226 -5.08 18.98 -3.96
N ALA A 227 -4.16 19.30 -3.04
CA ALA A 227 -4.38 19.16 -1.61
C ALA A 227 -5.19 20.35 -1.08
N HIS A 228 -6.47 20.14 -0.90
CA HIS A 228 -7.41 21.09 -0.29
C HIS A 228 -7.84 20.61 1.10
N PRO A 229 -8.36 21.49 1.99
CA PRO A 229 -9.04 21.06 3.21
C PRO A 229 -10.03 19.94 2.92
N ARG A 230 -10.24 19.04 3.87
CA ARG A 230 -11.07 17.82 3.74
C ARG A 230 -10.53 16.76 2.79
N ILE A 231 -9.41 17.00 2.09
CA ILE A 231 -8.78 16.04 1.17
C ILE A 231 -7.38 15.70 1.66
N VAL A 232 -7.14 14.41 1.93
CA VAL A 232 -5.82 13.88 2.25
C VAL A 232 -5.39 12.93 1.15
N LEU A 233 -4.31 13.28 0.45
CA LEU A 233 -3.73 12.44 -0.59
C LEU A 233 -2.61 11.58 -0.01
N PHE A 234 -2.73 10.26 -0.15
CA PHE A 234 -1.68 9.31 0.17
C PHE A 234 -1.02 8.86 -1.13
N VAL A 235 0.22 9.24 -1.34
CA VAL A 235 0.94 9.01 -2.61
C VAL A 235 2.06 7.99 -2.40
N GLU A 236 2.04 6.92 -3.18
CA GLU A 236 3.10 5.91 -3.17
C GLU A 236 4.18 6.26 -4.20
N VAL A 237 5.43 6.38 -3.75
CA VAL A 237 6.59 6.61 -4.60
C VAL A 237 7.54 5.43 -4.49
N SER A 238 7.83 4.76 -5.63
CA SER A 238 8.87 3.74 -5.69
C SER A 238 10.09 4.30 -6.40
N HIS A 239 11.23 4.20 -5.77
CA HIS A 239 12.50 4.68 -6.29
C HIS A 239 13.58 3.59 -6.17
N GLY A 240 14.61 3.67 -7.03
CA GLY A 240 15.72 2.71 -7.05
C GLY A 240 16.54 2.70 -5.76
N ALA A 241 16.72 3.85 -5.12
CA ALA A 241 17.38 3.98 -3.83
C ALA A 241 16.51 4.81 -2.87
N ALA A 242 16.36 4.35 -1.62
CA ALA A 242 15.52 5.02 -0.63
C ALA A 242 16.00 6.43 -0.28
N GLU A 243 17.32 6.65 -0.24
CA GLU A 243 17.91 7.97 0.02
C GLU A 243 17.65 8.94 -1.11
N THR A 244 17.85 8.52 -2.37
CA THR A 244 17.58 9.36 -3.54
C THR A 244 16.10 9.75 -3.61
N ALA A 245 15.18 8.83 -3.27
CA ALA A 245 13.75 9.15 -3.18
C ALA A 245 13.46 10.20 -2.10
N ARG A 246 14.14 10.12 -0.97
CA ARG A 246 14.00 11.10 0.12
C ARG A 246 14.48 12.48 -0.32
N GLU A 247 15.66 12.55 -0.92
CA GLU A 247 16.25 13.80 -1.40
C GLU A 247 15.39 14.45 -2.48
N GLU A 248 14.92 13.66 -3.43
CA GLU A 248 14.05 14.12 -4.51
C GLU A 248 12.72 14.66 -3.99
N VAL A 249 12.05 13.93 -3.09
CA VAL A 249 10.80 14.39 -2.47
C VAL A 249 11.04 15.65 -1.65
N ALA A 250 12.15 15.72 -0.89
CA ALA A 250 12.50 16.89 -0.10
C ALA A 250 12.78 18.11 -1.00
N ALA A 251 13.52 17.92 -2.09
CA ALA A 251 13.84 19.00 -3.03
C ALA A 251 12.59 19.50 -3.78
N THR A 252 11.67 18.59 -4.12
CA THR A 252 10.45 18.92 -4.87
C THR A 252 9.41 19.67 -4.04
N LEU A 253 9.27 19.30 -2.76
CA LEU A 253 8.19 19.74 -1.87
C LEU A 253 8.75 20.49 -0.64
N HIS A 254 9.91 21.10 -0.79
CA HIS A 254 10.67 21.69 0.29
C HIS A 254 9.84 22.74 1.07
N GLY A 255 9.75 22.53 2.38
CA GLY A 255 9.18 23.51 3.31
C GLY A 255 7.65 23.55 3.39
N SER A 256 6.91 22.74 2.63
CA SER A 256 5.46 22.72 2.78
C SER A 256 5.02 22.00 4.06
N ALA A 257 4.33 22.72 4.95
CA ALA A 257 3.72 22.18 6.16
C ALA A 257 2.62 21.14 5.83
N ALA A 258 2.06 21.21 4.62
CA ALA A 258 1.02 20.29 4.12
C ALA A 258 1.57 18.88 3.80
N VAL A 259 2.90 18.70 3.73
CA VAL A 259 3.53 17.45 3.31
C VAL A 259 4.10 16.67 4.48
N THR A 260 3.71 15.40 4.57
CA THR A 260 4.35 14.41 5.45
C THR A 260 5.04 13.36 4.60
N HIS A 261 6.35 13.25 4.70
CA HIS A 261 7.14 12.24 4.00
C HIS A 261 7.53 11.10 4.94
N LEU A 262 7.16 9.90 4.56
CA LEU A 262 7.46 8.63 5.24
C LEU A 262 8.36 7.80 4.31
N ALA A 263 9.58 7.51 4.75
CA ALA A 263 10.55 6.78 3.94
C ALA A 263 10.84 5.41 4.58
N LEU A 264 10.42 4.34 3.92
CA LEU A 264 10.79 2.97 4.26
C LEU A 264 12.25 2.73 3.86
N ARG A 265 12.97 1.99 4.70
CA ARG A 265 14.38 1.67 4.50
C ARG A 265 14.54 0.19 4.21
N GLU A 266 15.72 -0.20 3.80
CA GLU A 266 16.08 -1.61 3.65
C GLU A 266 15.94 -2.36 4.97
N LEU A 267 15.63 -3.64 4.85
CA LEU A 267 15.52 -4.53 6.00
C LEU A 267 16.86 -4.65 6.72
N ASP A 268 16.82 -4.59 8.03
CA ASP A 268 17.99 -4.89 8.87
C ASP A 268 18.07 -6.39 9.23
N ALA A 269 19.16 -6.79 9.86
CA ALA A 269 19.38 -8.19 10.23
C ALA A 269 18.33 -8.73 11.20
N GLU A 270 17.80 -7.89 12.08
CA GLU A 270 16.77 -8.26 13.04
C GLU A 270 15.38 -8.39 12.40
N ASP A 271 15.16 -7.77 11.26
CA ASP A 271 13.83 -7.77 10.62
C ASP A 271 13.39 -9.16 10.19
N ILE A 272 14.32 -10.05 9.83
CA ILE A 272 13.98 -11.45 9.50
C ILE A 272 13.36 -12.14 10.73
N TRP A 273 14.00 -11.97 11.87
CA TRP A 273 13.49 -12.57 13.11
C TRP A 273 12.19 -11.89 13.56
N ARG A 274 12.14 -10.54 13.56
CA ARG A 274 10.94 -9.78 13.92
C ARG A 274 9.75 -10.20 13.06
N PHE A 275 9.96 -10.37 11.76
CA PHE A 275 8.92 -10.84 10.84
C PHE A 275 8.41 -12.22 11.23
N SER A 276 9.31 -13.18 11.46
CA SER A 276 8.94 -14.54 11.84
C SER A 276 8.17 -14.57 13.17
N HIS A 277 8.73 -13.94 14.18
CA HIS A 277 8.16 -13.92 15.54
C HIS A 277 6.78 -13.26 15.56
N SER A 278 6.65 -12.06 15.01
CA SER A 278 5.40 -11.27 15.03
C SER A 278 4.30 -11.89 14.17
N ALA A 279 4.61 -12.33 12.96
CA ALA A 279 3.61 -12.96 12.09
C ALA A 279 3.04 -14.25 12.72
N ARG A 280 3.87 -15.01 13.43
CA ARG A 280 3.46 -16.20 14.14
C ARG A 280 2.59 -15.89 15.35
N ALA A 281 2.97 -14.90 16.16
CA ALA A 281 2.20 -14.46 17.32
C ALA A 281 0.81 -13.97 16.92
N ALA A 282 0.74 -13.16 15.86
CA ALA A 282 -0.50 -12.56 15.36
C ALA A 282 -1.52 -13.58 14.84
N ASN A 283 -1.07 -14.66 14.22
CA ASN A 283 -1.97 -15.62 13.59
C ASN A 283 -2.30 -16.84 14.47
N GLY A 284 -1.96 -16.78 15.77
CA GLY A 284 -2.28 -17.86 16.72
C GLY A 284 -1.74 -19.19 16.23
N GLY A 285 -0.45 -19.25 15.92
CA GLY A 285 0.14 -20.40 15.24
C GLY A 285 -0.38 -21.70 15.81
N PRO A 286 -0.87 -22.64 14.98
CA PRO A 286 -1.30 -23.95 15.48
C PRO A 286 -0.18 -24.51 16.32
N GLY A 287 -0.51 -25.12 17.45
CA GLY A 287 0.42 -25.57 18.48
C GLY A 287 1.49 -26.58 18.03
N GLY A 288 2.23 -26.24 17.00
CA GLY A 288 3.22 -27.10 16.36
C GLY A 288 4.39 -26.37 15.71
N LEU A 289 4.32 -25.05 15.50
CA LEU A 289 5.50 -24.32 15.02
C LEU A 289 6.38 -23.94 16.22
N VAL A 290 7.56 -24.52 16.29
CA VAL A 290 8.59 -24.18 17.27
C VAL A 290 9.10 -22.75 17.01
N GLU A 291 9.40 -22.00 18.05
CA GLU A 291 9.97 -20.67 17.91
C GLU A 291 11.30 -20.74 17.16
N PRO A 292 11.48 -19.92 16.10
CA PRO A 292 12.73 -19.95 15.35
C PRO A 292 13.89 -19.41 16.19
N ASP A 293 15.06 -19.98 15.99
CA ASP A 293 16.27 -19.47 16.62
C ASP A 293 16.64 -18.11 16.04
N ARG A 294 16.60 -17.07 16.90
CA ARG A 294 16.92 -15.71 16.53
C ARG A 294 18.31 -15.58 15.92
N SER A 295 19.31 -16.23 16.55
CA SER A 295 20.70 -16.11 16.11
C SER A 295 20.89 -16.69 14.70
N SER A 296 20.25 -17.80 14.39
CA SER A 296 20.24 -18.43 13.07
C SER A 296 19.63 -17.52 12.02
N LEU A 297 18.46 -16.92 12.29
CA LEU A 297 17.78 -16.04 11.35
C LEU A 297 18.54 -14.72 11.12
N VAL A 298 19.08 -14.12 12.17
CA VAL A 298 19.90 -12.90 12.07
C VAL A 298 21.18 -13.16 11.27
N ALA A 299 21.86 -14.29 11.51
CA ALA A 299 23.04 -14.69 10.74
C ALA A 299 22.70 -14.90 9.24
N ALA A 300 21.54 -15.47 8.94
CA ALA A 300 21.08 -15.70 7.58
C ALA A 300 20.89 -14.39 6.78
N HIS A 301 20.65 -13.26 7.42
CA HIS A 301 20.52 -11.97 6.74
C HIS A 301 21.77 -11.61 5.93
N SER A 302 22.97 -11.86 6.48
CA SER A 302 24.23 -11.54 5.78
C SER A 302 24.42 -12.38 4.52
N GLU A 303 23.91 -13.60 4.51
CA GLU A 303 23.96 -14.52 3.36
C GLU A 303 22.85 -14.20 2.33
N TRP A 304 21.64 -13.98 2.81
CA TRP A 304 20.46 -13.88 1.93
C TRP A 304 20.15 -12.47 1.46
N ARG A 305 20.39 -11.47 2.31
CA ARG A 305 20.11 -10.05 2.02
C ARG A 305 18.74 -9.87 1.38
N PRO A 306 17.63 -10.16 2.11
CA PRO A 306 16.31 -9.99 1.56
C PRO A 306 16.12 -8.54 1.12
N SER A 307 15.66 -8.35 -0.10
CA SER A 307 15.53 -7.01 -0.68
C SER A 307 14.31 -6.26 -0.16
N ASP A 308 13.29 -6.99 0.28
CA ASP A 308 12.01 -6.40 0.64
C ASP A 308 11.11 -7.33 1.47
N VAL A 309 10.11 -6.77 2.12
CA VAL A 309 9.14 -7.47 2.98
C VAL A 309 8.30 -8.48 2.22
N ARG A 310 7.97 -8.21 0.95
CA ARG A 310 7.22 -9.14 0.10
C ARG A 310 8.02 -10.41 -0.16
N GLU A 311 9.32 -10.26 -0.44
CA GLU A 311 10.20 -11.42 -0.61
C GLU A 311 10.29 -12.24 0.65
N LEU A 312 10.51 -11.57 1.79
CA LEU A 312 10.54 -12.20 3.10
C LEU A 312 9.25 -12.98 3.36
N ARG A 313 8.10 -12.35 3.19
CA ARG A 313 6.79 -13.01 3.37
C ARG A 313 6.61 -14.23 2.48
N ARG A 314 7.00 -14.14 1.21
CA ARG A 314 6.87 -15.26 0.27
C ARG A 314 7.75 -16.45 0.65
N VAL A 315 8.98 -16.21 1.13
CA VAL A 315 9.89 -17.26 1.57
C VAL A 315 9.33 -17.97 2.79
N PHE A 316 8.94 -17.22 3.82
CA PHE A 316 8.34 -17.80 5.04
C PHE A 316 7.02 -18.52 4.76
N HIS A 317 6.16 -17.95 3.91
CA HIS A 317 4.91 -18.59 3.52
C HIS A 317 5.14 -19.94 2.83
N SER A 318 6.08 -19.99 1.88
CA SER A 318 6.40 -21.23 1.15
C SER A 318 7.04 -22.28 2.06
N ALA A 319 7.89 -21.87 3.00
CA ALA A 319 8.50 -22.78 3.98
C ALA A 319 7.45 -23.35 4.92
N ALA A 320 6.55 -22.52 5.44
CA ALA A 320 5.47 -22.96 6.31
C ALA A 320 4.53 -23.97 5.62
N ASP A 321 4.18 -23.72 4.35
CA ASP A 321 3.37 -24.67 3.57
C ASP A 321 4.07 -26.00 3.34
N ALA A 322 5.38 -26.00 3.10
CA ALA A 322 6.17 -27.23 2.96
C ALA A 322 6.23 -28.02 4.27
N LEU A 323 6.41 -27.33 5.40
CA LEU A 323 6.47 -27.95 6.72
C LEU A 323 5.12 -28.47 7.22
N ARG A 324 4.00 -27.97 6.68
CA ARG A 324 2.67 -28.45 7.01
C ARG A 324 2.53 -29.98 6.84
N SER A 325 3.17 -30.55 5.84
CA SER A 325 3.14 -31.97 5.54
C SER A 325 4.21 -32.78 6.26
N ALA A 326 5.06 -32.14 7.07
CA ALA A 326 6.11 -32.82 7.82
C ALA A 326 5.52 -33.61 9.01
N PRO A 327 6.06 -34.79 9.33
CA PRO A 327 5.55 -35.65 10.42
C PRO A 327 5.81 -35.06 11.82
N HIS A 328 6.70 -34.09 11.96
CA HIS A 328 7.04 -33.42 13.20
C HIS A 328 7.02 -31.91 13.05
N PRO A 329 6.70 -31.13 14.13
CA PRO A 329 6.79 -29.68 14.09
C PRO A 329 8.28 -29.27 14.01
N TRP A 330 8.67 -28.73 12.87
CA TRP A 330 10.02 -28.20 12.66
C TRP A 330 10.04 -26.70 12.91
N PRO A 331 11.13 -26.17 13.50
CA PRO A 331 11.32 -24.73 13.54
C PRO A 331 11.46 -24.20 12.10
N ILE A 332 10.89 -23.02 11.83
CA ILE A 332 11.18 -22.30 10.60
C ILE A 332 12.46 -21.49 10.85
N ASP A 333 13.59 -22.18 10.80
CA ASP A 333 14.94 -21.62 10.95
C ASP A 333 15.58 -21.32 9.59
N ALA A 334 16.83 -20.89 9.61
CA ALA A 334 17.59 -20.60 8.40
C ALA A 334 17.69 -21.79 7.44
N ASP A 335 17.85 -23.01 7.96
CA ASP A 335 17.99 -24.19 7.12
C ASP A 335 16.66 -24.55 6.43
N ALA A 336 15.54 -24.43 7.13
CA ALA A 336 14.21 -24.61 6.54
C ALA A 336 13.88 -23.56 5.47
N LEU A 337 14.38 -22.34 5.63
CA LEU A 337 14.14 -21.25 4.67
C LEU A 337 15.07 -21.30 3.45
N ARG A 338 16.28 -21.84 3.58
CA ARG A 338 17.32 -21.86 2.55
C ARG A 338 16.84 -22.39 1.19
N PRO A 339 16.17 -23.55 1.07
CA PRO A 339 15.72 -24.06 -0.22
C PRO A 339 14.71 -23.13 -0.92
N HIS A 340 13.88 -22.43 -0.13
CA HIS A 340 12.88 -21.51 -0.66
C HIS A 340 13.52 -20.21 -1.11
N TRP A 341 14.54 -19.75 -0.42
CA TRP A 341 15.34 -18.58 -0.78
C TRP A 341 16.12 -18.80 -2.08
N GLU A 342 16.86 -19.91 -2.18
CA GLU A 342 17.64 -20.27 -3.36
C GLU A 342 16.78 -20.40 -4.62
N ARG A 343 15.60 -21.04 -4.50
CA ARG A 343 14.64 -21.17 -5.57
C ARG A 343 14.19 -19.80 -6.10
N ARG A 344 13.98 -18.86 -5.20
CA ARG A 344 13.60 -17.50 -5.60
C ARG A 344 14.75 -16.75 -6.28
N ARG A 345 15.96 -16.87 -5.79
CA ARG A 345 17.14 -16.29 -6.43
C ARG A 345 17.35 -16.84 -7.85
N ALA A 346 17.21 -18.15 -8.02
CA ALA A 346 17.29 -18.79 -9.32
C ALA A 346 16.21 -18.27 -10.28
N GLY A 347 14.96 -18.13 -9.83
CA GLY A 347 13.89 -17.57 -10.64
C GLY A 347 14.12 -16.11 -11.04
N ARG A 348 14.68 -15.27 -10.15
CA ARG A 348 15.07 -13.90 -10.50
C ARG A 348 16.19 -13.85 -11.53
N ALA A 349 17.20 -14.69 -11.38
CA ALA A 349 18.33 -14.76 -12.32
C ALA A 349 17.87 -15.19 -13.71
N SER A 350 16.90 -16.10 -13.81
CA SER A 350 16.30 -16.50 -15.09
C SER A 350 15.55 -15.35 -15.77
N LEU A 351 14.73 -14.61 -15.02
CA LEU A 351 13.99 -13.45 -15.55
C LEU A 351 14.90 -12.32 -16.06
N LEU A 352 16.11 -12.22 -15.53
CA LEU A 352 17.10 -11.23 -15.98
C LEU A 352 17.91 -11.71 -17.19
N ARG A 353 17.96 -13.03 -17.43
CA ARG A 353 18.73 -13.63 -18.54
C ARG A 353 17.93 -13.77 -19.83
N ASP A 354 16.62 -13.85 -19.76
CA ASP A 354 15.75 -13.88 -20.92
C ASP A 354 15.31 -12.46 -21.28
N PRO A 355 16.02 -11.74 -22.19
CA PRO A 355 15.50 -10.50 -22.72
C PRO A 355 14.21 -10.83 -23.45
N ILE A 356 13.16 -10.09 -23.14
CA ILE A 356 11.87 -10.18 -23.83
C ILE A 356 12.18 -10.13 -25.34
N PRO A 357 11.90 -11.20 -26.12
CA PRO A 357 12.19 -11.17 -27.53
C PRO A 357 11.45 -9.99 -28.16
N PRO A 358 12.11 -9.25 -29.07
CA PRO A 358 11.44 -8.18 -29.80
C PRO A 358 10.21 -8.80 -30.46
N ARG A 359 9.03 -8.27 -30.16
CA ARG A 359 7.81 -8.69 -30.84
C ARG A 359 8.05 -8.47 -32.33
N SER A 360 8.12 -9.56 -33.08
CA SER A 360 8.10 -9.53 -34.53
C SER A 360 6.84 -8.79 -34.96
N GLY A 361 7.05 -7.59 -35.50
CA GLY A 361 5.98 -6.81 -36.12
C GLY A 361 5.42 -7.62 -37.28
N GLY A 362 4.11 -7.82 -37.23
CA GLY A 362 3.27 -8.23 -38.31
C GLY A 362 2.20 -7.16 -38.51
#